data_1c0381d015f149b0050532f92c0a18bc
#
_entry.id   1c0381d015f149b0050532f92c0a18bc
#
_cell.length_a   1.000
_cell.length_b   1.000
_cell.length_c   1.000
_cell.angle_alpha   90.00
_cell.angle_beta   90.00
_cell.angle_gamma   90.00
#
_symmetry.space_group_name_H-M   'P 1'
#
loop_
_entity.id
_entity.type
_entity.pdbx_description
1 polymer ?
#
loop_
_entity_poly.entity_id
_entity_poly.type
_entity_poly.pdbx_seq_one_letter_code
_entity_poly.pdbx_strand_id
1 'polypeptide(L)'
;MYNAPMQAKDVRIGKDLVAASAIPLVLAILDEGESYGYAILKRIDELSGGELEWTDGMLYPLLHRLDRLGYVEARWVSTEGSRRRRYYSITDGGRSALLEQRRQWAVVSDALQNAWHSLHLVSPTPLSGAAEG
;
A
#
# COMPACT_ATOMS: atom_id res chain seq x y z
N MET A 1 29.03 -15.47 -5.81
CA MET A 1 28.49 -16.64 -5.85
C MET A 1 27.18 -16.72 -5.14
N TYR A 2 26.46 -17.56 -5.56
CA TYR A 2 25.14 -17.64 -5.08
C TYR A 2 25.10 -18.37 -3.75
N ASN A 3 24.39 -17.79 -2.84
CA ASN A 3 24.25 -18.42 -1.57
C ASN A 3 23.07 -19.30 -1.55
N ALA A 4 22.77 -19.81 -0.41
CA ALA A 4 21.56 -20.56 -0.23
C ALA A 4 20.38 -19.71 -0.67
N PRO A 5 19.37 -20.33 -1.26
CA PRO A 5 18.21 -19.58 -1.69
C PRO A 5 17.56 -18.87 -0.52
N MET A 6 17.14 -17.66 -0.76
CA MET A 6 16.43 -16.92 0.24
C MET A 6 15.04 -17.49 0.37
N GLN A 7 14.58 -17.58 1.59
CA GLN A 7 13.20 -17.92 1.83
C GLN A 7 12.35 -16.75 1.40
N ALA A 8 11.11 -17.03 1.01
CA ALA A 8 10.20 -15.96 0.63
C ALA A 8 10.09 -14.90 1.71
N LYS A 9 10.07 -15.31 2.97
CA LYS A 9 9.97 -14.36 4.08
C LYS A 9 11.23 -13.57 4.28
N ASP A 10 12.34 -13.99 3.67
CA ASP A 10 13.59 -13.24 3.77
C ASP A 10 13.72 -12.22 2.67
N VAL A 11 12.84 -12.25 1.69
CA VAL A 11 12.87 -11.31 0.58
C VAL A 11 12.09 -10.08 1.00
N ARG A 12 12.77 -8.95 1.03
CA ARG A 12 12.15 -7.70 1.43
C ARG A 12 11.77 -6.90 0.21
N ILE A 13 10.64 -6.23 0.32
CA ILE A 13 10.26 -5.28 -0.71
C ILE A 13 11.20 -4.08 -0.59
N GLY A 14 11.72 -3.61 -1.71
CA GLY A 14 12.69 -2.52 -1.69
C GLY A 14 12.11 -1.23 -1.11
N LYS A 15 12.98 -0.48 -0.44
CA LYS A 15 12.56 0.74 0.24
C LYS A 15 11.92 1.75 -0.70
N ASP A 16 12.46 1.86 -1.90
CA ASP A 16 11.92 2.82 -2.86
C ASP A 16 10.49 2.47 -3.26
N LEU A 17 10.24 1.18 -3.42
CA LEU A 17 8.91 0.74 -3.81
C LEU A 17 7.92 0.93 -2.66
N VAL A 18 8.36 0.64 -1.44
CA VAL A 18 7.53 0.87 -0.27
C VAL A 18 7.20 2.36 -0.16
N ALA A 19 8.20 3.22 -0.31
CA ALA A 19 7.98 4.66 -0.20
C ALA A 19 7.03 5.16 -1.29
N ALA A 20 7.22 4.69 -2.51
CA ALA A 20 6.39 5.14 -3.63
C ALA A 20 4.93 4.73 -3.45
N SER A 21 4.69 3.59 -2.84
CA SER A 21 3.33 3.07 -2.69
C SER A 21 2.66 3.51 -1.39
N ALA A 22 3.36 4.24 -0.54
CA ALA A 22 2.88 4.54 0.80
C ALA A 22 1.60 5.35 0.80
N ILE A 23 1.59 6.46 0.08
CA ILE A 23 0.42 7.34 0.08
C ILE A 23 -0.81 6.65 -0.52
N PRO A 24 -0.72 6.06 -1.72
CA PRO A 24 -1.92 5.43 -2.27
C PRO A 24 -2.40 4.26 -1.41
N LEU A 25 -1.50 3.55 -0.75
CA LEU A 25 -1.92 2.43 0.08
C LEU A 25 -2.70 2.90 1.31
N VAL A 26 -2.15 3.88 2.03
CA VAL A 26 -2.82 4.36 3.24
C VAL A 26 -4.11 5.07 2.90
N LEU A 27 -4.13 5.88 1.84
CA LEU A 27 -5.36 6.54 1.44
C LEU A 27 -6.43 5.52 1.04
N ALA A 28 -6.05 4.45 0.35
CA ALA A 28 -7.01 3.41 -0.02
C ALA A 28 -7.60 2.73 1.21
N ILE A 29 -6.77 2.49 2.22
CA ILE A 29 -7.25 1.88 3.46
C ILE A 29 -8.24 2.81 4.15
N LEU A 30 -7.92 4.11 4.19
CA LEU A 30 -8.83 5.07 4.83
C LEU A 30 -10.08 5.32 4.01
N ASP A 31 -10.04 5.04 2.71
CA ASP A 31 -11.24 5.12 1.89
C ASP A 31 -12.21 3.98 2.20
N GLU A 32 -11.73 2.90 2.81
CA GLU A 32 -12.61 1.83 3.29
C GLU A 32 -13.39 2.29 4.52
N GLY A 33 -12.87 3.26 5.25
CA GLY A 33 -13.51 3.76 6.44
C GLY A 33 -12.47 4.34 7.38
N GLU A 34 -12.95 5.13 8.33
CA GLU A 34 -12.12 5.74 9.36
C GLU A 34 -11.34 4.65 10.11
N SER A 35 -10.08 4.92 10.45
CA SER A 35 -9.24 3.91 11.08
C SER A 35 -8.20 4.57 11.97
N TYR A 36 -7.47 3.76 12.70
CA TYR A 36 -6.42 4.21 13.60
C TYR A 36 -5.16 3.39 13.36
N GLY A 37 -4.04 3.86 13.91
CA GLY A 37 -2.73 3.33 13.56
C GLY A 37 -2.61 1.82 13.55
N TYR A 38 -2.99 1.17 14.66
CA TYR A 38 -2.87 -0.28 14.74
C TYR A 38 -3.70 -0.98 13.66
N ALA A 39 -4.93 -0.51 13.47
CA ALA A 39 -5.80 -1.13 12.47
C ALA A 39 -5.28 -0.90 11.05
N ILE A 40 -4.69 0.26 10.80
CA ILE A 40 -4.08 0.52 9.49
C ILE A 40 -2.92 -0.44 9.24
N LEU A 41 -2.04 -0.61 10.23
CA LEU A 41 -0.91 -1.54 10.09
C LEU A 41 -1.39 -2.96 9.85
N LYS A 42 -2.42 -3.36 10.57
CA LYS A 42 -2.98 -4.69 10.40
C LYS A 42 -3.56 -4.87 9.01
N ARG A 43 -4.22 -3.82 8.50
CA ARG A 43 -4.80 -3.89 7.17
C ARG A 43 -3.73 -4.00 6.08
N ILE A 44 -2.62 -3.29 6.27
CA ILE A 44 -1.49 -3.39 5.34
C ILE A 44 -0.99 -4.83 5.29
N ASP A 45 -0.85 -5.43 6.46
CA ASP A 45 -0.41 -6.82 6.54
C ASP A 45 -1.37 -7.74 5.81
N GLU A 46 -2.67 -7.56 6.04
CA GLU A 46 -3.68 -8.37 5.38
C GLU A 46 -3.65 -8.21 3.85
N LEU A 47 -3.60 -6.97 3.41
CA LEU A 47 -3.64 -6.70 1.97
C LEU A 47 -2.43 -7.24 1.24
N SER A 48 -1.30 -7.31 1.91
CA SER A 48 -0.06 -7.76 1.29
C SER A 48 0.23 -9.24 1.55
N GLY A 49 -0.65 -9.94 2.24
CA GLY A 49 -0.38 -11.32 2.59
C GLY A 49 0.82 -11.46 3.48
N GLY A 50 1.09 -10.44 4.29
CA GLY A 50 2.22 -10.45 5.20
C GLY A 50 3.54 -10.02 4.58
N GLU A 51 3.55 -9.64 3.31
CA GLU A 51 4.79 -9.29 2.62
C GLU A 51 5.26 -7.87 2.91
N LEU A 52 4.36 -6.99 3.31
CA LEU A 52 4.71 -5.63 3.66
C LEU A 52 4.68 -5.47 5.18
N GLU A 53 5.84 -5.22 5.75
CA GLU A 53 5.94 -5.07 7.20
C GLU A 53 6.16 -3.62 7.54
N TRP A 54 5.07 -2.94 7.84
CA TRP A 54 5.13 -1.55 8.23
C TRP A 54 5.20 -1.44 9.75
N THR A 55 5.87 -0.40 10.20
CA THR A 55 6.00 -0.13 11.64
C THR A 55 5.35 1.20 11.96
N ASP A 56 5.17 1.46 13.25
CA ASP A 56 4.71 2.77 13.72
C ASP A 56 5.61 3.88 13.21
N GLY A 57 6.92 3.62 13.22
CA GLY A 57 7.88 4.61 12.77
C GLY A 57 7.73 4.99 11.29
N MET A 58 7.17 4.11 10.49
CA MET A 58 6.88 4.41 9.10
C MET A 58 5.52 5.08 8.96
N LEU A 59 4.56 4.64 9.72
CA LEU A 59 3.18 5.07 9.53
C LEU A 59 2.89 6.47 10.06
N TYR A 60 3.31 6.78 11.28
CA TYR A 60 2.89 8.03 11.88
C TYR A 60 3.45 9.28 11.19
N PRO A 61 4.72 9.29 10.76
CA PRO A 61 5.18 10.44 9.96
C PRO A 61 4.38 10.62 8.68
N LEU A 62 3.98 9.51 8.06
CA LEU A 62 3.17 9.58 6.85
C LEU A 62 1.79 10.17 7.16
N LEU A 63 1.16 9.71 8.23
CA LEU A 63 -0.16 10.23 8.59
C LEU A 63 -0.09 11.73 8.89
N HIS A 64 0.98 12.18 9.56
CA HIS A 64 1.15 13.61 9.81
C HIS A 64 1.32 14.38 8.51
N ARG A 65 2.04 13.80 7.57
CA ARG A 65 2.23 14.45 6.28
C ARG A 65 0.90 14.54 5.51
N LEU A 66 0.13 13.45 5.54
CA LEU A 66 -1.17 13.45 4.85
C LEU A 66 -2.12 14.46 5.47
N ASP A 67 -2.05 14.64 6.78
CA ASP A 67 -2.84 15.64 7.47
C ASP A 67 -2.42 17.05 7.00
N ARG A 68 -1.12 17.32 6.94
CA ARG A 68 -0.64 18.62 6.47
C ARG A 68 -1.04 18.90 5.04
N LEU A 69 -1.10 17.86 4.21
CA LEU A 69 -1.50 18.00 2.81
C LEU A 69 -3.02 18.15 2.66
N GLY A 70 -3.76 17.96 3.73
CA GLY A 70 -5.21 18.06 3.68
C GLY A 70 -5.90 16.82 3.14
N TYR A 71 -5.18 15.70 3.08
CA TYR A 71 -5.74 14.46 2.54
C TYR A 71 -6.43 13.63 3.58
N VAL A 72 -6.12 13.84 4.86
CA VAL A 72 -6.78 13.14 5.95
C VAL A 72 -7.05 14.12 7.07
N GLU A 73 -8.01 13.76 7.93
CA GLU A 73 -8.33 14.49 9.15
C GLU A 73 -8.19 13.54 10.31
N ALA A 74 -7.69 14.06 11.42
CA ALA A 74 -7.48 13.25 12.61
C ALA A 74 -8.39 13.74 13.72
N ARG A 75 -8.87 12.83 14.54
CA ARG A 75 -9.63 13.19 15.71
C ARG A 75 -9.36 12.19 16.83
N TRP A 76 -9.51 12.66 18.04
CA TRP A 76 -9.37 11.82 19.20
C TRP A 76 -10.71 11.20 19.55
N VAL A 77 -10.70 9.93 19.86
CA VAL A 77 -11.89 9.21 20.27
C VAL A 77 -11.58 8.51 21.59
N SER A 78 -12.44 8.75 22.58
CA SER A 78 -12.32 8.05 23.84
C SER A 78 -12.94 6.67 23.69
N THR A 79 -12.21 5.65 24.11
CA THR A 79 -12.72 4.31 24.07
C THR A 79 -12.97 3.85 25.49
N GLU A 80 -13.68 2.75 25.61
CA GLU A 80 -13.91 2.17 26.90
C GLU A 80 -12.61 1.88 27.58
N GLY A 81 -12.54 2.07 28.89
CA GLY A 81 -11.33 1.90 29.61
C GLY A 81 -10.47 3.13 29.60
N SER A 82 -11.02 4.25 29.19
CA SER A 82 -10.40 5.56 29.27
C SER A 82 -9.22 5.80 28.35
N ARG A 83 -8.88 4.87 27.51
CA ARG A 83 -7.81 5.11 26.57
C ARG A 83 -8.35 5.88 25.37
N ARG A 84 -7.60 6.90 24.94
CA ARG A 84 -7.97 7.65 23.77
C ARG A 84 -7.23 7.11 22.56
N ARG A 85 -7.89 7.14 21.41
CA ARG A 85 -7.28 6.74 20.14
C ARG A 85 -7.42 7.86 19.15
N ARG A 86 -6.39 8.01 18.34
CA ARG A 86 -6.42 8.98 17.28
C ARG A 86 -6.90 8.28 16.02
N TYR A 87 -8.06 8.70 15.55
CA TYR A 87 -8.63 8.17 14.33
C TYR A 87 -8.37 9.09 13.17
N TYR A 88 -8.23 8.51 12.01
CA TYR A 88 -7.97 9.23 10.77
C TYR A 88 -9.03 8.88 9.76
N SER A 89 -9.49 9.89 9.02
CA SER A 89 -10.45 9.70 7.93
C SER A 89 -9.96 10.42 6.71
N ILE A 90 -10.32 9.90 5.54
CA ILE A 90 -9.92 10.52 4.28
C ILE A 90 -10.83 11.70 4.01
N THR A 91 -10.27 12.78 3.45
CA THR A 91 -11.02 13.96 3.06
C THR A 91 -11.37 13.88 1.58
N ASP A 92 -12.18 14.83 1.10
CA ASP A 92 -12.43 14.93 -0.33
C ASP A 92 -11.14 15.15 -1.10
N GLY A 93 -10.23 15.98 -0.57
CA GLY A 93 -8.93 16.16 -1.17
C GLY A 93 -8.13 14.87 -1.21
N GLY A 94 -8.25 14.06 -0.16
CA GLY A 94 -7.59 12.78 -0.12
C GLY A 94 -8.15 11.80 -1.14
N ARG A 95 -9.48 11.82 -1.35
CA ARG A 95 -10.08 10.96 -2.36
C ARG A 95 -9.63 11.34 -3.76
N SER A 96 -9.55 12.64 -4.02
CA SER A 96 -9.05 13.11 -5.31
C SER A 96 -7.60 12.68 -5.52
N ALA A 97 -6.78 12.82 -4.49
CA ALA A 97 -5.38 12.40 -4.56
C ALA A 97 -5.29 10.89 -4.80
N LEU A 98 -6.15 10.12 -4.15
CA LEU A 98 -6.15 8.67 -4.33
C LEU A 98 -6.48 8.30 -5.77
N LEU A 99 -7.49 8.93 -6.36
CA LEU A 99 -7.86 8.65 -7.74
C LEU A 99 -6.70 8.94 -8.69
N GLU A 100 -6.01 10.04 -8.48
CA GLU A 100 -4.88 10.39 -9.33
C GLU A 100 -3.73 9.40 -9.14
N GLN A 101 -3.47 8.97 -7.91
CA GLN A 101 -2.46 7.98 -7.64
C GLN A 101 -2.80 6.64 -8.30
N ARG A 102 -4.06 6.26 -8.23
CA ARG A 102 -4.49 5.01 -8.86
C ARG A 102 -4.28 5.06 -10.37
N ARG A 103 -4.58 6.19 -10.97
CA ARG A 103 -4.39 6.34 -12.40
C ARG A 103 -2.91 6.20 -12.77
N GLN A 104 -2.04 6.86 -12.02
CA GLN A 104 -0.61 6.81 -12.29
C GLN A 104 -0.05 5.39 -12.09
N TRP A 105 -0.48 4.73 -11.03
CA TRP A 105 -0.04 3.37 -10.78
C TRP A 105 -0.51 2.40 -11.85
N ALA A 106 -1.71 2.60 -12.38
CA ALA A 106 -2.19 1.76 -13.47
C ALA A 106 -1.29 1.90 -14.70
N VAL A 107 -0.88 3.13 -15.03
CA VAL A 107 0.02 3.34 -16.17
C VAL A 107 1.36 2.64 -15.95
N VAL A 108 1.95 2.81 -14.78
CA VAL A 108 3.24 2.18 -14.47
C VAL A 108 3.11 0.67 -14.45
N SER A 109 2.06 0.16 -13.81
CA SER A 109 1.85 -1.27 -13.72
C SER A 109 1.67 -1.89 -15.10
N ASP A 110 0.87 -1.25 -15.94
CA ASP A 110 0.67 -1.76 -17.31
C ASP A 110 1.97 -1.75 -18.10
N ALA A 111 2.76 -0.69 -17.96
CA ALA A 111 4.03 -0.62 -18.66
C ALA A 111 4.97 -1.76 -18.24
N LEU A 112 5.03 -2.01 -16.92
CA LEU A 112 5.85 -3.09 -16.41
C LEU A 112 5.38 -4.45 -16.92
N GLN A 113 4.08 -4.69 -16.87
CA GLN A 113 3.53 -5.95 -17.33
C GLN A 113 3.82 -6.15 -18.82
N ASN A 114 3.64 -5.10 -19.60
CA ASN A 114 3.91 -5.18 -21.03
C ASN A 114 5.37 -5.48 -21.30
N ALA A 115 6.29 -4.82 -20.57
CA ALA A 115 7.70 -5.03 -20.75
C ALA A 115 8.11 -6.46 -20.37
N TRP A 116 7.61 -6.93 -19.24
CA TRP A 116 7.93 -8.27 -18.77
C TRP A 116 7.37 -9.33 -19.71
N HIS A 117 6.17 -9.12 -20.19
CA HIS A 117 5.56 -10.05 -21.11
C HIS A 117 6.34 -10.11 -22.43
N SER A 118 6.75 -8.95 -22.92
CA SER A 118 7.52 -8.85 -24.15
C SER A 118 8.86 -9.56 -24.03
N LEU A 119 9.45 -9.53 -22.84
CA LEU A 119 10.74 -10.20 -22.61
C LEU A 119 10.58 -11.67 -22.23
N HIS A 120 9.35 -12.14 -22.10
CA HIS A 120 9.05 -13.52 -21.71
C HIS A 120 9.58 -13.86 -20.33
N LEU A 121 9.66 -12.86 -19.45
CA LEU A 121 10.12 -13.08 -18.09
C LEU A 121 9.00 -13.46 -17.14
N VAL A 122 7.78 -13.10 -17.49
CA VAL A 122 6.64 -13.46 -16.68
C VAL A 122 6.09 -14.72 -17.25
N SER A 123 5.97 -15.67 -16.44
CA SER A 123 5.48 -16.84 -16.97
C SER A 123 4.09 -16.86 -17.16
N PRO A 124 3.76 -17.38 -17.35
CA PRO A 124 2.85 -17.76 -17.77
C PRO A 124 1.73 -18.03 -17.88
N THR A 125 1.41 -17.87 -17.87
CA THR A 125 0.54 -18.02 -18.02
C THR A 125 0.09 -18.45 -18.91
N PRO A 126 -0.17 -18.97 -19.04
CA PRO A 126 -0.34 -19.43 -19.93
C PRO A 126 -1.15 -19.33 -20.80
N LEU A 127 -1.10 -19.35 -20.76
CA LEU A 127 -1.71 -19.25 -21.42
C LEU A 127 -2.39 -19.35 -22.03
N SER A 128 -2.51 -19.47 -21.92
CA SER A 128 -3.05 -19.52 -22.49
C SER A 128 -3.44 -19.23 -23.29
N GLY A 129 -3.30 -19.17 -23.31
CA GLY A 129 -3.62 -18.89 -24.00
C GLY A 129 -3.67 -18.74 -24.83
N ALA A 130 -3.30 -18.80 -24.73
CA ALA A 130 -3.36 -18.60 -25.42
C ALA A 130 -3.57 -18.84 -26.28
N ALA A 131 -3.47 -19.07 -26.18
CA ALA A 131 -3.70 -19.24 -26.88
C ALA A 131 -4.13 -19.13 -27.70
N GLU A 132 -4.08 -18.99 -27.71
CA GLU A 132 -4.53 -18.73 -28.28
C GLU A 132 -4.60 -18.37 -29.03
N GLY A 133 -4.39 -18.46 -29.05
CA GLY A 133 -4.46 -18.21 -29.59
C GLY A 133 -4.34 -17.93 -30.09
#